data_21a3baefdbbfe615ac98a316f3e40b8e
#
_entry.id   21a3baefdbbfe615ac98a316f3e40b8e
#
_cell.length_a   1.000
_cell.length_b   1.000
_cell.length_c   1.000
_cell.angle_alpha   90.00
_cell.angle_beta   90.00
_cell.angle_gamma   90.00
#
_symmetry.space_group_name_H-M   'P 1'
#
loop_
_entity.id
_entity.type
_entity.pdbx_description
1 polymer ?
#
loop_
_entity_poly.entity_id
_entity_poly.type
_entity_poly.pdbx_seq_one_letter_code
_entity_poly.pdbx_strand_id
1 'polypeptide(L)'
;MKPPHDMGGNPAEPVIPDKPDEPKFDEAWHRRVLGITIAVGAMGGWSIDASRYARESLPRSDYKKFSYYEKWLGGLTNLLFQRGFISKNEIQSGHGESKSPLEWRKRILSAKHVSASLAAGAPTRRQGAKPIFSVSQKVSADLPPDTLCVPIGYTRLPHYISGKTGVIIKCHGVHVLPNTNAHFLGEHPENLYAVEFQARTLWEQSASSLDSVVVDCWESYLEPA
;
A
#
# COMPACT_ATOMS: atom_id res chain seq x y z
N MET A 1 6.19 -17.71 -3.02
CA MET A 1 7.19 -16.96 -3.86
C MET A 1 7.04 -15.47 -3.53
N LYS A 2 8.12 -14.79 -3.15
CA LYS A 2 8.13 -13.37 -2.78
C LYS A 2 7.54 -12.50 -3.91
N PRO A 3 6.59 -11.60 -3.62
CA PRO A 3 6.00 -10.72 -4.64
C PRO A 3 7.04 -9.74 -5.23
N PRO A 4 6.87 -9.27 -6.46
CA PRO A 4 7.88 -8.43 -7.13
C PRO A 4 8.03 -7.04 -6.50
N HIS A 5 7.03 -6.55 -5.77
CA HIS A 5 7.05 -5.26 -5.09
C HIS A 5 7.79 -5.29 -3.75
N ASP A 6 7.91 -6.44 -3.13
CA ASP A 6 8.61 -6.62 -1.86
C ASP A 6 10.12 -6.76 -2.10
N MET A 7 10.78 -5.65 -2.34
CA MET A 7 12.21 -5.58 -2.65
C MET A 7 13.08 -5.32 -1.41
N GLY A 8 12.47 -5.06 -0.27
CA GLY A 8 13.18 -4.80 0.98
C GLY A 8 14.12 -5.94 1.37
N GLY A 9 15.25 -5.60 2.00
CA GLY A 9 16.26 -6.55 2.43
C GLY A 9 17.14 -7.15 1.32
N ASN A 10 16.98 -6.73 0.06
CA ASN A 10 17.89 -7.11 -1.02
C ASN A 10 18.99 -6.06 -1.19
N PRO A 11 20.20 -6.46 -1.64
CA PRO A 11 21.20 -5.49 -2.08
C PRO A 11 20.61 -4.57 -3.16
N ALA A 12 20.91 -3.30 -3.05
CA ALA A 12 20.47 -2.28 -4.01
C ALA A 12 21.65 -1.37 -4.37
N GLU A 13 21.56 -0.75 -5.53
CA GLU A 13 22.47 0.33 -5.90
C GLU A 13 22.31 1.52 -4.94
N PRO A 14 23.36 2.33 -4.77
CA PRO A 14 23.28 3.54 -3.95
C PRO A 14 22.13 4.46 -4.39
N VAL A 15 21.44 5.06 -3.43
CA VAL A 15 20.40 6.05 -3.72
C VAL A 15 21.06 7.28 -4.34
N ILE A 16 20.65 7.62 -5.56
CA ILE A 16 21.05 8.84 -6.24
C ILE A 16 19.89 9.83 -6.07
N PRO A 17 20.06 10.91 -5.29
CA PRO A 17 19.01 11.91 -5.12
C PRO A 17 18.68 12.62 -6.45
N ASP A 18 17.39 12.89 -6.67
CA ASP A 18 16.95 13.69 -7.81
C ASP A 18 17.58 15.08 -7.76
N LYS A 19 17.86 15.64 -8.92
CA LYS A 19 18.35 17.03 -8.99
C LYS A 19 17.22 18.00 -8.63
N PRO A 20 17.51 19.14 -7.96
CA PRO A 20 16.49 20.11 -7.57
C PRO A 20 15.57 20.57 -8.72
N ASP A 21 16.13 20.66 -9.93
CA ASP A 21 15.43 21.14 -11.13
C ASP A 21 14.92 20.01 -12.03
N GLU A 22 14.98 18.74 -11.57
CA GLU A 22 14.50 17.61 -12.34
C GLU A 22 12.98 17.63 -12.48
N PRO A 23 12.44 17.45 -13.70
CA PRO A 23 11.00 17.48 -13.89
C PRO A 23 10.33 16.33 -13.11
N LYS A 24 9.29 16.65 -12.34
CA LYS A 24 8.52 15.65 -11.58
C LYS A 24 7.71 14.69 -12.47
N PHE A 25 7.62 14.99 -13.75
CA PHE A 25 6.92 14.19 -14.76
C PHE A 25 7.75 14.20 -16.04
N ASP A 26 8.30 13.06 -16.42
CA ASP A 26 9.09 12.91 -17.64
C ASP A 26 8.24 13.05 -18.90
N GLU A 27 6.97 12.60 -18.82
CA GLU A 27 6.03 12.56 -19.93
C GLU A 27 4.73 13.29 -19.61
N ALA A 28 4.12 13.91 -20.62
CA ALA A 28 2.87 14.65 -20.45
C ALA A 28 1.69 13.79 -19.94
N TRP A 29 1.66 12.49 -20.30
CA TRP A 29 0.63 11.56 -19.88
C TRP A 29 0.72 11.17 -18.40
N HIS A 30 1.90 11.27 -17.75
CA HIS A 30 2.07 11.02 -16.32
C HIS A 30 1.14 11.88 -15.47
N ARG A 31 1.02 13.16 -15.83
CA ARG A 31 0.11 14.11 -15.15
C ARG A 31 -1.35 13.68 -15.28
N ARG A 32 -1.73 13.14 -16.45
CA ARG A 32 -3.09 12.63 -16.68
C ARG A 32 -3.38 11.40 -15.81
N VAL A 33 -2.45 10.45 -15.73
CA VAL A 33 -2.59 9.26 -14.88
C VAL A 33 -2.77 9.67 -13.42
N LEU A 34 -1.92 10.57 -12.90
CA LEU A 34 -2.07 11.09 -11.55
C LEU A 34 -3.44 11.76 -11.36
N GLY A 35 -3.83 12.65 -12.28
CA GLY A 35 -5.10 13.37 -12.23
C GLY A 35 -6.31 12.45 -12.21
N ILE A 36 -6.34 11.44 -13.09
CA ILE A 36 -7.42 10.45 -13.15
C ILE A 36 -7.44 9.61 -11.87
N THR A 37 -6.28 9.16 -11.38
CA THR A 37 -6.19 8.36 -10.15
C THR A 37 -6.76 9.12 -8.95
N ILE A 38 -6.43 10.40 -8.79
CA ILE A 38 -6.96 11.27 -7.73
C ILE A 38 -8.46 11.48 -7.91
N ALA A 39 -8.91 11.80 -9.12
CA ALA A 39 -10.31 12.10 -9.40
C ALA A 39 -11.21 10.89 -9.11
N VAL A 40 -10.81 9.69 -9.57
CA VAL A 40 -11.60 8.46 -9.37
C VAL A 40 -11.49 7.96 -7.93
N GLY A 41 -10.31 8.04 -7.30
CA GLY A 41 -10.13 7.71 -5.90
C GLY A 41 -11.03 8.55 -4.98
N ALA A 42 -11.16 9.84 -5.25
CA ALA A 42 -12.06 10.74 -4.50
C ALA A 42 -13.55 10.41 -4.65
N MET A 43 -13.94 9.68 -5.69
CA MET A 43 -15.32 9.18 -5.84
C MET A 43 -15.67 8.07 -4.83
N GLY A 44 -14.69 7.55 -4.09
CA GLY A 44 -14.92 6.53 -3.06
C GLY A 44 -15.24 5.14 -3.62
N GLY A 45 -14.82 4.83 -4.84
CA GLY A 45 -15.00 3.51 -5.46
C GLY A 45 -14.14 2.41 -4.82
N TRP A 46 -13.07 2.80 -4.16
CA TRP A 46 -12.13 1.91 -3.46
C TRP A 46 -11.27 2.65 -2.43
N SER A 47 -10.61 1.91 -1.55
CA SER A 47 -9.67 2.42 -0.57
C SER A 47 -8.26 2.65 -1.17
N ILE A 48 -7.41 3.37 -0.45
CA ILE A 48 -5.99 3.52 -0.83
C ILE A 48 -5.27 2.16 -0.85
N ASP A 49 -5.65 1.23 0.03
CA ASP A 49 -5.05 -0.10 0.10
C ASP A 49 -5.44 -0.95 -1.11
N ALA A 50 -6.71 -0.87 -1.55
CA ALA A 50 -7.12 -1.50 -2.81
C ALA A 50 -6.37 -0.93 -4.02
N SER A 51 -6.11 0.39 -4.03
CA SER A 51 -5.31 1.03 -5.08
C SER A 51 -3.84 0.57 -5.07
N ARG A 52 -3.26 0.34 -3.89
CA ARG A 52 -1.91 -0.23 -3.76
C ARG A 52 -1.87 -1.67 -4.22
N TYR A 53 -2.81 -2.48 -3.73
CA TYR A 53 -2.92 -3.88 -4.10
C TYR A 53 -3.08 -4.07 -5.62
N ALA A 54 -3.89 -3.25 -6.28
CA ALA A 54 -4.09 -3.33 -7.72
C ALA A 54 -2.78 -3.13 -8.52
N ARG A 55 -1.86 -2.30 -8.02
CA ARG A 55 -0.52 -2.13 -8.62
C ARG A 55 0.42 -3.28 -8.28
N GLU A 56 0.38 -3.74 -7.03
CA GLU A 56 1.22 -4.83 -6.53
C GLU A 56 0.83 -6.20 -7.09
N SER A 57 -0.44 -6.36 -7.51
CA SER A 57 -0.99 -7.56 -8.15
C SER A 57 -0.82 -7.62 -9.67
N LEU A 58 -0.14 -6.65 -10.28
CA LEU A 58 0.21 -6.74 -11.70
C LEU A 58 1.04 -7.99 -11.98
N PRO A 59 0.92 -8.59 -13.19
CA PRO A 59 1.76 -9.71 -13.59
C PRO A 59 3.23 -9.40 -13.32
N ARG A 60 3.99 -10.38 -12.84
CA ARG A 60 5.40 -10.20 -12.44
C ARG A 60 6.27 -9.61 -13.55
N SER A 61 6.02 -10.02 -14.81
CA SER A 61 6.69 -9.48 -15.99
C SER A 61 6.45 -7.98 -16.16
N ASP A 62 5.18 -7.59 -16.02
CA ASP A 62 4.73 -6.22 -16.22
C ASP A 62 5.21 -5.33 -15.07
N TYR A 63 5.09 -5.81 -13.82
CA TYR A 63 5.59 -5.09 -12.66
C TYR A 63 7.09 -4.75 -12.76
N LYS A 64 7.90 -5.68 -13.28
CA LYS A 64 9.34 -5.47 -13.48
C LYS A 64 9.68 -4.54 -14.65
N LYS A 65 8.88 -4.61 -15.72
CA LYS A 65 9.12 -3.86 -16.97
C LYS A 65 8.56 -2.44 -16.90
N PHE A 66 7.42 -2.28 -16.27
CA PHE A 66 6.70 -1.01 -16.25
C PHE A 66 7.44 0.06 -15.46
N SER A 67 7.46 1.26 -15.98
CA SER A 67 7.83 2.48 -15.28
C SER A 67 6.85 2.79 -14.14
N TYR A 68 7.14 3.80 -13.34
CA TYR A 68 6.31 4.18 -12.19
C TYR A 68 4.85 4.47 -12.59
N TYR A 69 4.64 5.34 -13.60
CA TYR A 69 3.29 5.71 -14.03
C TYR A 69 2.60 4.64 -14.89
N GLU A 70 3.34 3.76 -15.55
CA GLU A 70 2.76 2.57 -16.21
C GLU A 70 2.16 1.60 -15.18
N LYS A 71 2.83 1.37 -14.04
CA LYS A 71 2.26 0.59 -12.92
C LYS A 71 0.99 1.23 -12.37
N TRP A 72 0.98 2.56 -12.25
CA TRP A 72 -0.21 3.28 -11.80
C TRP A 72 -1.37 3.12 -12.77
N LEU A 73 -1.11 3.29 -14.08
CA LEU A 73 -2.12 3.13 -15.12
C LEU A 73 -2.66 1.69 -15.17
N GLY A 74 -1.78 0.69 -15.12
CA GLY A 74 -2.17 -0.72 -15.11
C GLY A 74 -3.06 -1.06 -13.91
N GLY A 75 -2.65 -0.68 -12.70
CA GLY A 75 -3.44 -0.88 -11.48
C GLY A 75 -4.78 -0.14 -11.52
N LEU A 76 -4.80 1.11 -12.00
CA LEU A 76 -6.02 1.90 -12.16
C LEU A 76 -6.98 1.25 -13.16
N THR A 77 -6.49 0.80 -14.30
CA THR A 77 -7.30 0.12 -15.33
C THR A 77 -7.96 -1.14 -14.76
N ASN A 78 -7.21 -1.96 -14.04
CA ASN A 78 -7.73 -3.14 -13.37
C ASN A 78 -8.84 -2.80 -12.37
N LEU A 79 -8.67 -1.79 -11.54
CA LEU A 79 -9.69 -1.35 -10.58
C LEU A 79 -10.94 -0.82 -11.27
N LEU A 80 -10.79 0.02 -12.28
CA LEU A 80 -11.91 0.57 -13.04
C LEU A 80 -12.75 -0.55 -13.68
N PHE A 81 -12.07 -1.54 -14.26
CA PHE A 81 -12.72 -2.71 -14.85
C PHE A 81 -13.41 -3.60 -13.79
N GLN A 82 -12.70 -3.97 -12.73
CA GLN A 82 -13.23 -4.81 -11.65
C GLN A 82 -14.42 -4.17 -10.92
N ARG A 83 -14.44 -2.84 -10.82
CA ARG A 83 -15.52 -2.10 -10.19
C ARG A 83 -16.64 -1.70 -11.14
N GLY A 84 -16.57 -2.10 -12.42
CA GLY A 84 -17.59 -1.84 -13.42
C GLY A 84 -17.70 -0.37 -13.86
N PHE A 85 -16.63 0.41 -13.69
CA PHE A 85 -16.57 1.79 -14.19
C PHE A 85 -16.35 1.87 -15.69
N ILE A 86 -15.63 0.88 -16.23
CA ILE A 86 -15.35 0.73 -17.66
C ILE A 86 -15.57 -0.71 -18.09
N SER A 87 -16.00 -0.90 -19.34
CA SER A 87 -16.14 -2.20 -19.98
C SER A 87 -14.86 -2.62 -20.69
N LYS A 88 -14.76 -3.91 -21.04
CA LYS A 88 -13.67 -4.42 -21.86
C LYS A 88 -13.64 -3.75 -23.26
N ASN A 89 -14.82 -3.52 -23.83
CA ASN A 89 -14.96 -2.87 -25.14
C ASN A 89 -14.48 -1.42 -25.08
N GLU A 90 -14.83 -0.68 -24.01
CA GLU A 90 -14.36 0.69 -23.84
C GLU A 90 -12.83 0.78 -23.72
N ILE A 91 -12.20 -0.19 -23.02
CA ILE A 91 -10.73 -0.28 -22.94
C ILE A 91 -10.12 -0.51 -24.34
N GLN A 92 -10.71 -1.41 -25.12
CA GLN A 92 -10.19 -1.77 -26.44
C GLN A 92 -10.42 -0.69 -27.50
N SER A 93 -11.59 -0.07 -27.49
CA SER A 93 -11.96 0.97 -28.45
C SER A 93 -11.43 2.36 -28.10
N GLY A 94 -11.12 2.61 -26.82
CA GLY A 94 -10.80 3.93 -26.29
C GLY A 94 -11.99 4.90 -26.26
N HIS A 95 -13.22 4.40 -26.40
CA HIS A 95 -14.44 5.21 -26.46
C HIS A 95 -15.44 4.73 -25.42
N GLY A 96 -16.09 5.68 -24.72
CA GLY A 96 -17.15 5.39 -23.77
C GLY A 96 -18.43 4.94 -24.51
N GLU A 97 -19.01 3.84 -24.06
CA GLU A 97 -20.23 3.28 -24.65
C GLU A 97 -21.51 3.90 -24.08
N SER A 98 -21.42 4.41 -22.85
CA SER A 98 -22.58 4.98 -22.18
C SER A 98 -22.21 6.17 -21.28
N LYS A 99 -23.22 6.93 -20.86
CA LYS A 99 -23.02 7.97 -19.84
C LYS A 99 -22.87 7.32 -18.46
N SER A 100 -21.87 7.77 -17.70
CA SER A 100 -21.69 7.34 -16.33
C SER A 100 -22.98 7.49 -15.50
N PRO A 101 -23.30 6.54 -14.59
CA PRO A 101 -24.43 6.63 -13.67
C PRO A 101 -24.47 7.96 -12.90
N LEU A 102 -25.65 8.45 -12.58
CA LEU A 102 -25.85 9.75 -11.96
C LEU A 102 -25.17 9.85 -10.58
N GLU A 103 -25.18 8.76 -9.80
CA GLU A 103 -24.54 8.67 -8.49
C GLU A 103 -23.03 8.92 -8.56
N TRP A 104 -22.35 8.44 -9.59
CA TRP A 104 -20.92 8.68 -9.80
C TRP A 104 -20.64 10.12 -10.23
N ARG A 105 -21.50 10.66 -11.11
CA ARG A 105 -21.35 12.05 -11.55
C ARG A 105 -21.49 13.07 -10.41
N LYS A 106 -22.29 12.74 -9.38
CA LYS A 106 -22.42 13.58 -8.17
C LYS A 106 -21.17 13.57 -7.28
N ARG A 107 -20.29 12.58 -7.43
CA ARG A 107 -19.06 12.42 -6.64
C ARG A 107 -17.80 12.91 -7.34
N ILE A 108 -17.93 13.53 -8.52
CA ILE A 108 -16.78 14.01 -9.29
C ILE A 108 -16.03 15.08 -8.47
N LEU A 109 -14.73 14.85 -8.29
CA LEU A 109 -13.83 15.83 -7.68
C LEU A 109 -13.59 16.96 -8.69
N SER A 110 -14.07 18.16 -8.41
CA SER A 110 -13.77 19.33 -9.23
C SER A 110 -12.40 19.91 -8.91
N ALA A 111 -11.74 20.52 -9.90
CA ALA A 111 -10.39 21.07 -9.78
C ALA A 111 -10.22 22.00 -8.56
N LYS A 112 -11.22 22.82 -8.24
CA LYS A 112 -11.19 23.74 -7.10
C LYS A 112 -11.11 23.05 -5.73
N HIS A 113 -11.50 21.77 -5.63
CA HIS A 113 -11.49 21.00 -4.38
C HIS A 113 -10.28 20.07 -4.25
N VAL A 114 -9.43 19.95 -5.28
CA VAL A 114 -8.29 19.02 -5.29
C VAL A 114 -7.34 19.31 -4.13
N SER A 115 -6.93 20.56 -3.93
CA SER A 115 -5.99 20.93 -2.85
C SER A 115 -6.53 20.57 -1.48
N ALA A 116 -7.82 20.84 -1.22
CA ALA A 116 -8.45 20.50 0.06
C ALA A 116 -8.55 18.98 0.26
N SER A 117 -8.89 18.23 -0.79
CA SER A 117 -8.95 16.77 -0.74
C SER A 117 -7.58 16.15 -0.48
N LEU A 118 -6.53 16.67 -1.12
CA LEU A 118 -5.16 16.19 -0.88
C LEU A 118 -4.67 16.54 0.53
N ALA A 119 -5.00 17.74 1.03
CA ALA A 119 -4.63 18.14 2.38
C ALA A 119 -5.34 17.31 3.46
N ALA A 120 -6.60 16.91 3.24
CA ALA A 120 -7.34 16.03 4.14
C ALA A 120 -6.75 14.62 4.18
N GLY A 121 -6.16 14.15 3.07
CA GLY A 121 -5.57 12.82 2.94
C GLY A 121 -6.59 11.69 3.11
N ALA A 122 -6.10 10.54 3.53
CA ALA A 122 -6.91 9.36 3.86
C ALA A 122 -6.56 8.88 5.29
N PRO A 123 -7.11 9.49 6.34
CA PRO A 123 -6.78 9.13 7.73
C PRO A 123 -7.13 7.67 8.01
N THR A 124 -6.17 6.93 8.55
CA THR A 124 -6.33 5.50 8.87
C THR A 124 -6.61 5.24 10.35
N ARG A 125 -6.44 6.24 11.22
CA ARG A 125 -6.69 6.10 12.66
C ARG A 125 -8.17 5.84 12.94
N ARG A 126 -8.43 4.91 13.85
CA ARG A 126 -9.78 4.53 14.31
C ARG A 126 -9.82 4.42 15.83
N GLN A 127 -11.01 4.24 16.38
CA GLN A 127 -11.20 3.73 17.75
C GLN A 127 -11.21 2.20 17.71
N GLY A 128 -10.72 1.55 18.76
CA GLY A 128 -10.70 0.09 18.84
C GLY A 128 -10.21 -0.44 20.17
N ALA A 129 -9.79 -1.70 20.20
CA ALA A 129 -9.35 -2.41 21.38
C ALA A 129 -8.08 -1.79 22.01
N LYS A 130 -7.88 -2.06 23.29
CA LYS A 130 -6.62 -1.74 23.96
C LYS A 130 -5.49 -2.59 23.37
N PRO A 131 -4.25 -2.05 23.30
CA PRO A 131 -3.10 -2.80 22.81
C PRO A 131 -2.81 -4.01 23.73
N ILE A 132 -2.48 -5.15 23.11
CA ILE A 132 -2.08 -6.38 23.84
C ILE A 132 -0.58 -6.42 24.12
N PHE A 133 0.22 -5.68 23.35
CA PHE A 133 1.67 -5.59 23.56
C PHE A 133 2.05 -4.25 24.17
N SER A 134 3.16 -4.25 24.93
CA SER A 134 3.71 -3.07 25.61
C SER A 134 5.02 -2.60 24.96
N VAL A 135 5.35 -1.32 25.13
CA VAL A 135 6.67 -0.78 24.76
C VAL A 135 7.75 -1.55 25.52
N SER A 136 8.88 -1.80 24.88
CA SER A 136 10.01 -2.63 25.31
C SER A 136 9.75 -4.14 25.32
N GLN A 137 8.56 -4.60 24.95
CA GLN A 137 8.28 -6.03 24.79
C GLN A 137 8.98 -6.57 23.54
N LYS A 138 9.54 -7.77 23.66
CA LYS A 138 10.04 -8.55 22.52
C LYS A 138 8.88 -9.25 21.82
N VAL A 139 8.88 -9.18 20.51
CA VAL A 139 7.86 -9.80 19.66
C VAL A 139 8.53 -10.45 18.44
N SER A 140 7.93 -11.52 17.94
CA SER A 140 8.26 -12.08 16.64
C SER A 140 7.26 -11.55 15.61
N ALA A 141 7.75 -11.14 14.44
CA ALA A 141 6.89 -10.72 13.34
C ALA A 141 6.69 -11.88 12.36
N ASP A 142 5.44 -12.20 12.05
CA ASP A 142 5.12 -13.21 11.03
C ASP A 142 3.86 -12.81 10.27
N LEU A 143 3.65 -13.45 9.12
CA LEU A 143 2.41 -13.30 8.39
C LEU A 143 1.26 -13.86 9.24
N PRO A 144 0.14 -13.14 9.36
CA PRO A 144 -1.00 -13.65 10.08
C PRO A 144 -1.44 -14.97 9.45
N PRO A 145 -1.85 -15.95 10.26
CA PRO A 145 -2.37 -17.21 9.75
C PRO A 145 -3.57 -16.95 8.83
N ASP A 146 -3.84 -17.86 7.89
CA ASP A 146 -4.93 -17.82 6.91
C ASP A 146 -6.35 -17.60 7.52
N THR A 147 -6.46 -17.63 8.85
CA THR A 147 -7.69 -17.39 9.61
C THR A 147 -8.35 -16.02 9.37
N LEU A 148 -7.64 -15.05 8.81
CA LEU A 148 -8.23 -13.75 8.46
C LEU A 148 -8.98 -13.76 7.11
N CYS A 149 -9.19 -14.92 6.49
CA CYS A 149 -9.93 -15.08 5.23
C CYS A 149 -9.46 -14.13 4.10
N VAL A 150 -8.21 -13.69 4.17
CA VAL A 150 -7.63 -12.83 3.15
C VAL A 150 -6.96 -13.71 2.11
N PRO A 151 -7.30 -13.56 0.83
CA PRO A 151 -6.59 -14.28 -0.23
C PRO A 151 -5.07 -14.03 -0.10
N ILE A 152 -4.29 -15.10 -0.24
CA ILE A 152 -2.82 -15.02 -0.23
C ILE A 152 -2.38 -13.89 -1.16
N GLY A 153 -1.76 -12.84 -0.63
CA GLY A 153 -1.14 -11.86 -1.49
C GLY A 153 -0.98 -10.44 -0.99
N TYR A 154 -1.95 -9.85 -0.27
CA TYR A 154 -1.76 -8.48 0.20
C TYR A 154 -1.42 -8.42 1.67
N THR A 155 -0.21 -7.95 1.95
CA THR A 155 0.27 -7.65 3.31
C THR A 155 1.16 -6.43 3.28
N ARG A 156 1.23 -5.73 4.41
CA ARG A 156 2.20 -4.66 4.62
C ARG A 156 3.42 -5.13 5.42
N LEU A 157 3.47 -6.41 5.76
CA LEU A 157 4.63 -7.01 6.40
C LEU A 157 5.72 -7.27 5.36
N PRO A 158 6.89 -6.63 5.44
CA PRO A 158 8.01 -6.92 4.55
C PRO A 158 8.55 -8.33 4.81
N HIS A 159 8.82 -9.07 3.77
CA HIS A 159 9.25 -10.47 3.89
C HIS A 159 10.54 -10.66 4.70
N TYR A 160 11.44 -9.68 4.67
CA TYR A 160 12.74 -9.79 5.35
C TYR A 160 12.65 -9.77 6.89
N ILE A 161 11.53 -9.35 7.47
CA ILE A 161 11.31 -9.40 8.92
C ILE A 161 10.45 -10.60 9.35
N SER A 162 9.87 -11.36 8.42
CA SER A 162 9.06 -12.55 8.75
C SER A 162 9.88 -13.58 9.51
N GLY A 163 9.36 -14.08 10.64
CA GLY A 163 10.05 -14.97 11.56
C GLY A 163 11.19 -14.32 12.37
N LYS A 164 11.32 -13.00 12.34
CA LYS A 164 12.39 -12.28 13.06
C LYS A 164 11.87 -11.63 14.34
N THR A 165 12.71 -11.64 15.37
CA THR A 165 12.41 -11.01 16.66
C THR A 165 12.87 -9.57 16.66
N GLY A 166 11.98 -8.69 17.11
CA GLY A 166 12.22 -7.26 17.33
C GLY A 166 11.73 -6.78 18.69
N VAL A 167 11.87 -5.51 18.96
CA VAL A 167 11.42 -4.87 20.20
C VAL A 167 10.44 -3.76 19.88
N ILE A 168 9.30 -3.71 20.53
CA ILE A 168 8.34 -2.63 20.38
C ILE A 168 8.91 -1.36 20.99
N ILE A 169 9.03 -0.32 20.17
CA ILE A 169 9.51 1.00 20.62
C ILE A 169 8.37 2.02 20.75
N LYS A 170 7.22 1.77 20.11
CA LYS A 170 6.06 2.67 20.16
C LYS A 170 4.76 1.93 19.80
N CYS A 171 3.65 2.34 20.43
CA CYS A 171 2.30 2.03 19.97
C CYS A 171 1.69 3.27 19.32
N HIS A 172 1.28 3.16 18.06
CA HIS A 172 0.63 4.25 17.32
C HIS A 172 -0.87 4.36 17.61
N GLY A 173 -1.45 3.35 18.28
CA GLY A 173 -2.88 3.19 18.46
C GLY A 173 -3.54 2.44 17.32
N VAL A 174 -4.85 2.50 17.23
CA VAL A 174 -5.65 1.68 16.31
C VAL A 174 -5.70 2.29 14.92
N HIS A 175 -5.39 1.48 13.90
CA HIS A 175 -5.39 1.87 12.50
C HIS A 175 -6.08 0.79 11.64
N VAL A 176 -6.64 1.22 10.51
CA VAL A 176 -7.23 0.32 9.49
C VAL A 176 -6.24 -0.78 9.13
N LEU A 177 -6.71 -2.04 9.08
CA LEU A 177 -5.90 -3.18 8.62
C LEU A 177 -5.89 -3.23 7.09
N PRO A 178 -4.73 -3.03 6.43
CA PRO A 178 -4.66 -2.97 4.98
C PRO A 178 -5.05 -4.28 4.29
N ASN A 179 -4.76 -5.42 4.93
CA ASN A 179 -5.05 -6.74 4.38
C ASN A 179 -6.52 -6.91 4.01
N THR A 180 -7.42 -6.60 4.92
CA THR A 180 -8.87 -6.70 4.70
C THR A 180 -9.41 -5.54 3.87
N ASN A 181 -8.92 -4.33 4.14
CA ASN A 181 -9.36 -3.11 3.45
C ASN A 181 -9.04 -3.12 1.94
N ALA A 182 -7.92 -3.71 1.54
CA ALA A 182 -7.54 -3.87 0.14
C ALA A 182 -8.50 -4.77 -0.66
N HIS A 183 -9.13 -5.72 0.03
CA HIS A 183 -10.03 -6.73 -0.56
C HIS A 183 -11.51 -6.44 -0.35
N PHE A 184 -11.85 -5.24 0.12
CA PHE A 184 -13.25 -4.84 0.41
C PHE A 184 -13.95 -5.71 1.47
N LEU A 185 -13.15 -6.31 2.37
CA LEU A 185 -13.65 -7.14 3.48
C LEU A 185 -13.92 -6.34 4.75
N GLY A 186 -13.77 -5.02 4.72
CA GLY A 186 -13.90 -4.13 5.86
C GLY A 186 -12.56 -3.62 6.38
N GLU A 187 -12.62 -2.65 7.28
CA GLU A 187 -11.43 -1.97 7.80
C GLU A 187 -10.69 -2.77 8.89
N HIS A 188 -11.38 -3.60 9.65
CA HIS A 188 -10.86 -4.44 10.74
C HIS A 188 -9.72 -3.77 11.53
N PRO A 189 -9.98 -2.60 12.16
CA PRO A 189 -8.90 -1.78 12.72
C PRO A 189 -8.24 -2.47 13.91
N GLU A 190 -6.90 -2.45 13.91
CA GLU A 190 -6.05 -3.05 14.93
C GLU A 190 -5.00 -2.06 15.43
N ASN A 191 -4.38 -2.37 16.57
CA ASN A 191 -3.24 -1.59 17.05
C ASN A 191 -2.05 -1.73 16.10
N LEU A 192 -1.37 -0.63 15.88
CA LEU A 192 -0.17 -0.51 15.04
C LEU A 192 1.02 -0.18 15.95
N TYR A 193 2.11 -0.92 15.78
CA TYR A 193 3.31 -0.76 16.59
C TYR A 193 4.52 -0.47 15.71
N ALA A 194 5.39 0.44 16.16
CA ALA A 194 6.73 0.53 15.62
C ALA A 194 7.61 -0.51 16.33
N VAL A 195 8.16 -1.44 15.55
CA VAL A 195 9.02 -2.52 16.02
C VAL A 195 10.43 -2.32 15.48
N GLU A 196 11.41 -2.29 16.37
CA GLU A 196 12.82 -2.17 16.02
C GLU A 196 13.46 -3.56 15.89
N PHE A 197 14.06 -3.82 14.74
CA PHE A 197 14.82 -5.02 14.43
C PHE A 197 16.29 -4.67 14.30
N GLN A 198 17.15 -5.34 15.04
CA GLN A 198 18.59 -5.17 14.90
C GLN A 198 19.05 -5.72 13.55
N ALA A 199 19.90 -5.00 12.83
CA ALA A 199 20.37 -5.41 11.51
C ALA A 199 21.03 -6.81 11.52
N ARG A 200 21.71 -7.19 12.59
CA ARG A 200 22.26 -8.53 12.77
C ARG A 200 21.22 -9.65 12.83
N THR A 201 20.02 -9.35 13.37
CA THR A 201 18.89 -10.29 13.38
C THR A 201 18.34 -10.52 11.99
N LEU A 202 18.41 -9.49 11.13
CA LEU A 202 17.89 -9.52 9.77
C LEU A 202 18.89 -10.12 8.76
N TRP A 203 20.17 -9.71 8.83
CA TRP A 203 21.20 -9.99 7.81
C TRP A 203 22.47 -10.64 8.37
N GLU A 204 22.42 -11.17 9.58
CA GLU A 204 23.51 -11.94 10.20
C GLU A 204 24.88 -11.22 10.17
N GLN A 205 25.91 -11.89 9.61
CA GLN A 205 27.30 -11.45 9.70
C GLN A 205 27.66 -10.20 8.87
N SER A 206 26.83 -9.82 7.92
CA SER A 206 27.11 -8.70 7.00
C SER A 206 26.71 -7.33 7.55
N ALA A 207 25.96 -7.29 8.65
CA ALA A 207 25.41 -6.05 9.17
C ALA A 207 26.20 -5.50 10.37
N SER A 208 26.25 -4.17 10.49
CA SER A 208 26.76 -3.47 11.65
C SER A 208 25.95 -3.84 12.90
N SER A 209 26.62 -3.95 14.04
CA SER A 209 25.96 -4.19 15.33
C SER A 209 25.18 -2.97 15.86
N LEU A 210 25.42 -1.82 15.26
CA LEU A 210 24.83 -0.54 15.67
C LEU A 210 23.61 -0.17 14.82
N ASP A 211 23.41 -0.86 13.68
CA ASP A 211 22.33 -0.55 12.78
C ASP A 211 21.06 -1.29 13.17
N SER A 212 19.94 -0.61 13.01
CA SER A 212 18.60 -1.18 13.19
C SER A 212 17.63 -0.70 12.12
N VAL A 213 16.55 -1.43 11.95
CA VAL A 213 15.43 -1.05 11.07
C VAL A 213 14.16 -1.02 11.90
N VAL A 214 13.41 0.07 11.78
CA VAL A 214 12.09 0.20 12.42
C VAL A 214 11.01 -0.05 11.37
N VAL A 215 10.10 -0.97 11.67
CA VAL A 215 8.97 -1.31 10.80
C VAL A 215 7.68 -1.19 11.58
N ASP A 216 6.67 -0.57 10.95
CA ASP A 216 5.32 -0.52 11.50
C ASP A 216 4.60 -1.84 11.23
N CYS A 217 4.21 -2.53 12.32
CA CYS A 217 3.54 -3.83 12.31
C CYS A 217 2.16 -3.74 12.96
N TRP A 218 1.14 -4.29 12.31
CA TRP A 218 -0.18 -4.47 12.91
C TRP A 218 -0.15 -5.57 13.96
N GLU A 219 -1.05 -5.49 14.92
CA GLU A 219 -1.12 -6.41 16.06
C GLU A 219 -1.18 -7.87 15.64
N SER A 220 -1.96 -8.18 14.59
CA SER A 220 -2.10 -9.52 14.02
C SER A 220 -0.85 -10.06 13.31
N TYR A 221 0.16 -9.22 13.08
CA TYR A 221 1.46 -9.64 12.54
C TYR A 221 2.46 -10.05 13.63
N LEU A 222 2.09 -9.90 14.89
CA LEU A 222 3.01 -10.01 16.01
C LEU A 222 2.59 -11.14 16.96
N GLU A 223 3.59 -11.88 17.44
CA GLU A 223 3.46 -12.88 18.51
C GLU A 223 4.49 -12.57 19.62
N PRO A 224 4.21 -12.97 20.88
CA PRO A 224 5.22 -12.90 21.93
C PRO A 224 6.46 -13.74 21.54
N ALA A 225 7.67 -13.16 21.68
CA ALA A 225 8.94 -13.84 21.36
C ALA A 225 9.52 -14.56 22.57
#